data_e5673fd92ea08d4e02c4d07a9585c4fe
#
_entry.id   e5673fd92ea08d4e02c4d07a9585c4fe
#
_cell.length_a   1.000
_cell.length_b   1.000
_cell.length_c   1.000
_cell.angle_alpha   90.00
_cell.angle_beta   90.00
_cell.angle_gamma   90.00
#
_symmetry.space_group_name_H-M   'P 1'
#
loop_
_entity.id
_entity.type
_entity.pdbx_description
1 polymer ?
#
loop_
_entity_poly.entity_id
_entity_poly.type
_entity_poly.pdbx_seq_one_letter_code
_entity_poly.pdbx_strand_id
1 'polypeptide(L)'
;LELKKITLADRPLFESYLSRPDQRGSECAFTNLFVWQDCYGIYWTIVHDFLVIKVKRNEVDFFLPPFGGKDEDLPKVFAAIKEYHEGKPFEIHGIYEAGKERLLKAFPEMEFVEDRDNWDYVYLREKLANLSGRKYHGKKNHYNAFKKEYPDYVYEPIGPDNYEECKAFGDEWCEKRVGEDESLRCEQCAIHEALDNFEALGLRGGAIRIDGKIEAFSFGKKINDDTAVLHVEKANPDIRGIYA
;
A
#
# COMPACT_ATOMS: atom_id res chain seq x y z
N LEU A 1 17.95 -19.27 0.57
CA LEU A 1 17.63 -17.97 1.19
C LEU A 1 17.19 -18.16 2.63
N GLU A 2 17.72 -17.38 3.56
CA GLU A 2 17.19 -17.28 4.92
C GLU A 2 16.24 -16.09 4.99
N LEU A 3 14.94 -16.39 5.00
CA LEU A 3 13.87 -15.40 4.97
C LEU A 3 13.36 -15.11 6.38
N LYS A 4 13.07 -13.85 6.69
CA LYS A 4 12.54 -13.41 7.99
C LYS A 4 11.32 -12.49 7.83
N LYS A 5 10.50 -12.40 8.87
CA LYS A 5 9.38 -11.45 8.97
C LYS A 5 9.90 -10.02 9.10
N ILE A 6 9.06 -9.07 8.69
CA ILE A 6 9.35 -7.64 8.83
C ILE A 6 9.03 -7.19 10.26
N THR A 7 9.92 -6.38 10.84
CA THR A 7 9.70 -5.70 12.12
C THR A 7 9.80 -4.18 11.96
N LEU A 8 9.28 -3.41 12.89
CA LEU A 8 9.42 -1.94 12.86
C LEU A 8 10.88 -1.49 12.86
N ALA A 9 11.78 -2.28 13.48
CA ALA A 9 13.21 -1.99 13.50
C ALA A 9 13.85 -2.08 12.10
N ASP A 10 13.25 -2.80 11.17
CA ASP A 10 13.74 -2.95 9.79
C ASP A 10 13.40 -1.73 8.92
N ARG A 11 12.50 -0.85 9.39
CA ARG A 11 12.02 0.31 8.61
C ARG A 11 13.14 1.16 8.01
N PRO A 12 14.18 1.60 8.74
CA PRO A 12 15.25 2.42 8.15
C PRO A 12 15.99 1.70 7.02
N LEU A 13 16.19 0.39 7.17
CA LEU A 13 16.81 -0.43 6.13
C LEU A 13 15.93 -0.48 4.87
N PHE A 14 14.66 -0.81 5.01
CA PHE A 14 13.73 -0.85 3.87
C PHE A 14 13.64 0.50 3.17
N GLU A 15 13.47 1.60 3.92
CA GLU A 15 13.40 2.94 3.34
C GLU A 15 14.68 3.30 2.57
N SER A 16 15.86 2.83 2.96
CA SER A 16 17.09 3.03 2.20
C SER A 16 17.10 2.36 0.81
N TYR A 17 16.34 1.27 0.65
CA TYR A 17 16.17 0.56 -0.62
C TYR A 17 14.98 1.06 -1.44
N LEU A 18 13.89 1.42 -0.77
CA LEU A 18 12.58 1.67 -1.40
C LEU A 18 12.30 3.14 -1.67
N SER A 19 12.84 4.09 -0.87
CA SER A 19 12.56 5.52 -1.02
C SER A 19 13.37 6.17 -2.16
N ARG A 20 13.18 5.65 -3.37
CA ARG A 20 13.86 6.15 -4.58
C ARG A 20 12.88 6.90 -5.48
N PRO A 21 13.33 7.93 -6.24
CA PRO A 21 12.45 8.73 -7.09
C PRO A 21 11.76 7.94 -8.21
N ASP A 22 12.35 6.84 -8.64
CA ASP A 22 11.83 5.94 -9.67
C ASP A 22 10.84 4.90 -9.14
N GLN A 23 10.68 4.79 -7.82
CA GLN A 23 9.78 3.85 -7.17
C GLN A 23 8.54 4.58 -6.65
N ARG A 24 7.41 4.40 -7.32
CA ARG A 24 6.16 5.12 -7.05
C ARG A 24 4.97 4.21 -6.74
N GLY A 25 5.15 2.90 -6.78
CA GLY A 25 4.09 1.96 -6.48
C GLY A 25 3.85 1.76 -5.00
N SER A 26 2.65 1.37 -4.66
CA SER A 26 2.25 1.11 -3.28
C SER A 26 3.04 -0.04 -2.65
N GLU A 27 3.49 -1.02 -3.42
CA GLU A 27 4.34 -2.13 -2.98
C GLU A 27 5.74 -1.66 -2.53
N CYS A 28 6.18 -0.48 -2.96
CA CYS A 28 7.43 0.12 -2.53
C CYS A 28 7.32 0.87 -1.18
N ALA A 29 6.16 0.84 -0.54
CA ALA A 29 5.96 1.44 0.77
C ALA A 29 6.22 0.43 1.89
N PHE A 30 7.18 0.73 2.79
CA PHE A 30 7.42 -0.09 3.98
C PHE A 30 6.13 -0.38 4.75
N THR A 31 5.26 0.61 4.89
CA THR A 31 3.97 0.47 5.57
C THR A 31 3.14 -0.66 4.97
N ASN A 32 2.97 -0.71 3.64
CA ASN A 32 2.20 -1.77 3.00
C ASN A 32 2.82 -3.15 3.28
N LEU A 33 4.13 -3.29 3.10
CA LEU A 33 4.81 -4.55 3.35
C LEU A 33 4.66 -5.01 4.80
N PHE A 34 4.73 -4.07 5.75
CA PHE A 34 4.62 -4.34 7.18
C PHE A 34 3.20 -4.75 7.60
N VAL A 35 2.18 -3.96 7.24
CA VAL A 35 0.80 -4.20 7.72
C VAL A 35 0.12 -5.39 7.05
N TRP A 36 0.54 -5.75 5.83
CA TRP A 36 -0.03 -6.86 5.07
C TRP A 36 0.77 -8.18 5.20
N GLN A 37 1.89 -8.19 5.95
CA GLN A 37 2.81 -9.33 5.93
C GLN A 37 2.18 -10.65 6.38
N ASP A 38 1.29 -10.63 7.36
CA ASP A 38 0.65 -11.85 7.86
C ASP A 38 -0.41 -12.39 6.90
N CYS A 39 -1.11 -11.49 6.20
CA CYS A 39 -2.09 -11.88 5.19
C CYS A 39 -1.48 -12.42 3.91
N TYR A 40 -0.39 -11.78 3.46
CA TYR A 40 0.26 -12.15 2.20
C TYR A 40 1.57 -12.90 2.40
N GLY A 41 1.82 -13.45 3.58
CA GLY A 41 3.02 -14.23 3.86
C GLY A 41 4.29 -13.53 3.36
N ILE A 42 4.46 -12.25 3.72
CA ILE A 42 5.58 -11.44 3.26
C ILE A 42 6.81 -11.74 4.13
N TYR A 43 7.88 -12.12 3.47
CA TYR A 43 9.19 -12.38 4.08
C TYR A 43 10.28 -11.70 3.27
N TRP A 44 11.39 -11.41 3.90
CA TRP A 44 12.49 -10.72 3.24
C TRP A 44 13.87 -11.21 3.65
N THR A 45 14.87 -10.87 2.84
CA THR A 45 16.29 -11.08 3.12
C THR A 45 17.15 -10.10 2.30
N ILE A 46 18.44 -10.04 2.59
CA ILE A 46 19.44 -9.35 1.76
C ILE A 46 20.30 -10.38 1.05
N VAL A 47 20.45 -10.21 -0.26
CA VAL A 47 21.29 -11.07 -1.12
C VAL A 47 22.12 -10.17 -2.04
N HIS A 48 23.44 -10.22 -1.96
CA HIS A 48 24.35 -9.40 -2.77
C HIS A 48 23.95 -7.91 -2.79
N ASP A 49 23.69 -7.33 -1.60
CA ASP A 49 23.22 -5.96 -1.42
C ASP A 49 21.86 -5.63 -2.07
N PHE A 50 21.08 -6.65 -2.42
CA PHE A 50 19.68 -6.47 -2.83
C PHE A 50 18.72 -6.83 -1.70
N LEU A 51 17.73 -6.00 -1.48
CA LEU A 51 16.55 -6.35 -0.70
C LEU A 51 15.67 -7.25 -1.56
N VAL A 52 15.51 -8.49 -1.13
CA VAL A 52 14.67 -9.52 -1.76
C VAL A 52 13.45 -9.75 -0.90
N ILE A 53 12.27 -9.57 -1.47
CA ILE A 53 10.98 -9.70 -0.79
C ILE A 53 10.20 -10.80 -1.45
N LYS A 54 9.84 -11.82 -0.66
CA LYS A 54 8.94 -12.90 -1.06
C LYS A 54 7.53 -12.60 -0.56
N VAL A 55 6.56 -12.85 -1.40
CA VAL A 55 5.12 -12.71 -1.10
C VAL A 55 4.44 -14.04 -1.40
N LYS A 56 3.44 -14.41 -0.60
CA LYS A 56 2.59 -15.57 -0.84
C LYS A 56 1.14 -15.10 -0.96
N ARG A 57 0.52 -15.32 -2.10
CA ARG A 57 -0.88 -15.01 -2.34
C ARG A 57 -1.59 -16.22 -2.94
N ASN A 58 -2.72 -16.63 -2.36
CA ASN A 58 -3.50 -17.78 -2.83
C ASN A 58 -2.63 -19.05 -3.03
N GLU A 59 -1.80 -19.35 -2.04
CA GLU A 59 -0.85 -20.49 -2.04
C GLU A 59 0.24 -20.43 -3.13
N VAL A 60 0.36 -19.32 -3.87
CA VAL A 60 1.42 -19.09 -4.86
C VAL A 60 2.46 -18.14 -4.30
N ASP A 61 3.72 -18.59 -4.32
CA ASP A 61 4.87 -17.75 -3.96
C ASP A 61 5.34 -16.96 -5.19
N PHE A 62 5.58 -15.67 -4.99
CA PHE A 62 6.24 -14.81 -5.97
C PHE A 62 7.19 -13.83 -5.26
N PHE A 63 7.97 -13.09 -6.02
CA PHE A 63 8.88 -12.09 -5.48
C PHE A 63 8.53 -10.70 -6.01
N LEU A 64 8.83 -9.67 -5.23
CA LEU A 64 8.94 -8.31 -5.76
C LEU A 64 10.30 -8.16 -6.48
N PRO A 65 10.45 -7.16 -7.35
CA PRO A 65 11.74 -6.90 -8.00
C PRO A 65 12.83 -6.71 -6.94
N PRO A 66 14.02 -7.29 -7.11
CA PRO A 66 15.12 -7.05 -6.20
C PRO A 66 15.50 -5.57 -6.17
N PHE A 67 15.46 -4.93 -5.00
CA PHE A 67 15.75 -3.52 -4.83
C PHE A 67 17.19 -3.28 -4.40
N GLY A 68 17.85 -2.27 -4.95
CA GLY A 68 19.24 -1.92 -4.63
C GLY A 68 20.27 -2.70 -5.44
N GLY A 69 21.42 -2.95 -4.83
CA GLY A 69 22.51 -3.73 -5.40
C GLY A 69 23.10 -3.17 -6.71
N LYS A 70 24.03 -3.90 -7.30
CA LYS A 70 24.60 -3.58 -8.61
C LYS A 70 24.02 -4.50 -9.68
N ASP A 71 23.77 -3.97 -10.87
CA ASP A 71 23.15 -4.72 -11.98
C ASP A 71 23.93 -5.98 -12.34
N GLU A 72 25.25 -5.97 -12.21
CA GLU A 72 26.15 -7.12 -12.47
C GLU A 72 25.90 -8.31 -11.51
N ASP A 73 25.31 -8.06 -10.35
CA ASP A 73 25.00 -9.09 -9.34
C ASP A 73 23.57 -9.64 -9.45
N LEU A 74 22.70 -9.05 -10.30
CA LEU A 74 21.35 -9.56 -10.55
C LEU A 74 21.31 -11.06 -10.89
N PRO A 75 22.17 -11.61 -11.75
CA PRO A 75 22.18 -13.04 -12.04
C PRO A 75 22.45 -13.90 -10.80
N LYS A 76 23.26 -13.42 -9.86
CA LYS A 76 23.54 -14.15 -8.59
C LYS A 76 22.31 -14.15 -7.68
N VAL A 77 21.58 -13.02 -7.60
CA VAL A 77 20.32 -12.93 -6.85
C VAL A 77 19.29 -13.88 -7.40
N PHE A 78 19.11 -13.90 -8.73
CA PHE A 78 18.17 -14.81 -9.39
C PHE A 78 18.56 -16.29 -9.23
N ALA A 79 19.85 -16.58 -9.24
CA ALA A 79 20.35 -17.94 -8.95
C ALA A 79 20.00 -18.36 -7.51
N ALA A 80 20.16 -17.47 -6.52
CA ALA A 80 19.80 -17.74 -5.13
C ALA A 80 18.29 -17.93 -4.94
N ILE A 81 17.45 -17.15 -5.64
CA ILE A 81 15.99 -17.32 -5.65
C ILE A 81 15.62 -18.68 -6.27
N LYS A 82 16.22 -19.02 -7.41
CA LYS A 82 15.99 -20.29 -8.09
C LYS A 82 16.38 -21.49 -7.23
N GLU A 83 17.50 -21.41 -6.53
CA GLU A 83 17.92 -22.45 -5.58
C GLU A 83 16.91 -22.58 -4.44
N TYR A 84 16.42 -21.49 -3.87
CA TYR A 84 15.37 -21.48 -2.85
C TYR A 84 14.08 -22.15 -3.34
N HIS A 85 13.72 -21.99 -4.62
CA HIS A 85 12.59 -22.64 -5.28
C HIS A 85 12.89 -24.05 -5.80
N GLU A 86 13.99 -24.67 -5.36
CA GLU A 86 14.38 -26.01 -5.78
C GLU A 86 14.50 -26.16 -7.31
N GLY A 87 14.90 -25.09 -7.98
CA GLY A 87 15.01 -25.03 -9.44
C GLY A 87 13.68 -24.89 -10.20
N LYS A 88 12.54 -24.81 -9.51
CA LYS A 88 11.23 -24.55 -10.13
C LYS A 88 11.14 -23.12 -10.66
N PRO A 89 10.30 -22.86 -11.68
CA PRO A 89 9.98 -21.50 -12.10
C PRO A 89 9.40 -20.66 -10.95
N PHE A 90 9.68 -19.38 -10.97
CA PHE A 90 9.10 -18.39 -10.05
C PHE A 90 8.72 -17.13 -10.83
N GLU A 91 7.83 -16.34 -10.26
CA GLU A 91 7.35 -15.09 -10.84
C GLU A 91 7.88 -13.89 -10.06
N ILE A 92 7.99 -12.75 -10.75
CA ILE A 92 8.29 -11.45 -10.16
C ILE A 92 7.15 -10.52 -10.51
N HIS A 93 6.49 -9.96 -9.50
CA HIS A 93 5.36 -9.05 -9.66
C HIS A 93 5.73 -7.63 -9.25
N GLY A 94 4.97 -6.62 -9.72
CA GLY A 94 5.20 -5.22 -9.37
C GLY A 94 6.40 -4.58 -10.10
N ILE A 95 6.68 -5.01 -11.34
CA ILE A 95 7.76 -4.46 -12.15
C ILE A 95 7.27 -3.24 -12.92
N TYR A 96 7.89 -2.09 -12.68
CA TYR A 96 7.67 -0.85 -13.42
C TYR A 96 8.57 -0.77 -14.66
N GLU A 97 8.27 0.16 -15.59
CA GLU A 97 8.99 0.26 -16.86
C GLU A 97 10.52 0.37 -16.70
N ALA A 98 10.99 1.20 -15.75
CA ALA A 98 12.42 1.32 -15.46
C ALA A 98 13.04 0.00 -14.96
N GLY A 99 12.31 -0.74 -14.12
CA GLY A 99 12.69 -2.06 -13.63
C GLY A 99 12.73 -3.11 -14.75
N LYS A 100 11.77 -3.05 -15.68
CA LYS A 100 11.70 -3.91 -16.84
C LYS A 100 12.94 -3.75 -17.73
N GLU A 101 13.33 -2.51 -18.06
CA GLU A 101 14.54 -2.24 -18.84
C GLU A 101 15.80 -2.80 -18.16
N ARG A 102 15.89 -2.65 -16.84
CA ARG A 102 16.99 -3.18 -16.03
C ARG A 102 17.07 -4.71 -16.10
N LEU A 103 15.92 -5.38 -15.95
CA LEU A 103 15.85 -6.84 -15.98
C LEU A 103 16.12 -7.39 -17.36
N LEU A 104 15.63 -6.76 -18.45
CA LEU A 104 15.89 -7.20 -19.83
C LEU A 104 17.38 -7.12 -20.21
N LYS A 105 18.15 -6.19 -19.63
CA LYS A 105 19.60 -6.14 -19.84
C LYS A 105 20.31 -7.36 -19.24
N ALA A 106 19.84 -7.83 -18.07
CA ALA A 106 20.41 -8.99 -17.39
C ALA A 106 19.86 -10.33 -17.93
N PHE A 107 18.60 -10.33 -18.38
CA PHE A 107 17.84 -11.51 -18.79
C PHE A 107 17.03 -11.20 -20.05
N PRO A 108 17.64 -11.21 -21.24
CA PRO A 108 16.96 -10.85 -22.50
C PRO A 108 15.76 -11.74 -22.85
N GLU A 109 15.75 -12.98 -22.33
CA GLU A 109 14.70 -13.97 -22.55
C GLU A 109 13.52 -13.86 -21.58
N MET A 110 13.55 -12.88 -20.62
CA MET A 110 12.49 -12.73 -19.64
C MET A 110 11.21 -12.23 -20.31
N GLU A 111 10.11 -12.93 -20.10
CA GLU A 111 8.79 -12.52 -20.58
C GLU A 111 8.10 -11.62 -19.55
N PHE A 112 7.42 -10.59 -20.03
CA PHE A 112 6.67 -9.63 -19.21
C PHE A 112 5.21 -9.66 -19.61
N VAL A 113 4.34 -9.79 -18.61
CA VAL A 113 2.89 -9.76 -18.79
C VAL A 113 2.36 -8.52 -18.09
N GLU A 114 1.54 -7.75 -18.79
CA GLU A 114 0.86 -6.58 -18.23
C GLU A 114 -0.29 -7.04 -17.32
N ASP A 115 -0.27 -6.58 -16.07
CA ASP A 115 -1.30 -6.89 -15.07
C ASP A 115 -2.08 -5.63 -14.68
N ARG A 116 -3.14 -5.35 -15.45
CA ARG A 116 -3.96 -4.15 -15.30
C ARG A 116 -4.70 -4.08 -13.96
N ASP A 117 -5.04 -5.20 -13.38
CA ASP A 117 -5.85 -5.28 -12.16
C ASP A 117 -5.04 -4.83 -10.92
N ASN A 118 -3.71 -4.93 -11.00
CA ASN A 118 -2.79 -4.47 -9.96
C ASN A 118 -2.18 -3.07 -10.21
N TRP A 119 -2.77 -2.26 -11.08
CA TRP A 119 -2.28 -0.90 -11.30
C TRP A 119 -2.75 0.08 -10.25
N ASP A 120 -1.83 0.88 -9.72
CA ASP A 120 -2.15 1.99 -8.84
C ASP A 120 -2.85 3.15 -9.57
N TYR A 121 -3.80 3.81 -8.91
CA TYR A 121 -4.39 5.05 -9.38
C TYR A 121 -3.50 6.24 -9.00
N VAL A 122 -3.01 6.98 -9.98
CA VAL A 122 -2.12 8.13 -9.75
C VAL A 122 -2.86 9.45 -10.00
N TYR A 123 -2.78 10.35 -9.02
CA TYR A 123 -3.41 11.67 -9.07
C TYR A 123 -2.40 12.77 -8.77
N LEU A 124 -2.52 13.88 -9.48
CA LEU A 124 -1.81 15.10 -9.10
C LEU A 124 -2.47 15.71 -7.86
N ARG A 125 -1.69 15.93 -6.80
CA ARG A 125 -2.17 16.48 -5.52
C ARG A 125 -3.02 17.74 -5.71
N GLU A 126 -2.58 18.69 -6.52
CA GLU A 126 -3.30 19.94 -6.73
C GLU A 126 -4.68 19.73 -7.37
N LYS A 127 -4.77 18.77 -8.30
CA LYS A 127 -6.05 18.46 -8.97
C LYS A 127 -7.02 17.78 -8.02
N LEU A 128 -6.52 16.88 -7.18
CA LEU A 128 -7.33 16.19 -6.18
C LEU A 128 -7.80 17.15 -5.09
N ALA A 129 -6.89 17.97 -4.56
CA ALA A 129 -7.21 18.93 -3.50
C ALA A 129 -8.21 20.02 -3.94
N ASN A 130 -8.14 20.47 -5.18
CA ASN A 130 -9.00 21.55 -5.69
C ASN A 130 -10.23 21.01 -6.47
N LEU A 131 -10.29 19.72 -6.76
CA LEU A 131 -11.29 19.07 -7.63
C LEU A 131 -11.48 19.88 -8.93
N SER A 132 -10.37 20.30 -9.54
CA SER A 132 -10.35 21.20 -10.68
C SER A 132 -10.41 20.44 -12.01
N GLY A 133 -11.20 20.98 -12.94
CA GLY A 133 -11.35 20.45 -14.29
C GLY A 133 -12.56 19.54 -14.47
N ARG A 134 -12.95 19.35 -15.74
CA ARG A 134 -14.18 18.65 -16.14
C ARG A 134 -14.28 17.22 -15.57
N LYS A 135 -13.16 16.53 -15.49
CA LYS A 135 -13.07 15.14 -14.98
C LYS A 135 -13.45 15.03 -13.48
N TYR A 136 -13.28 16.11 -12.69
CA TYR A 136 -13.60 16.12 -11.26
C TYR A 136 -14.95 16.76 -10.94
N HIS A 137 -15.71 17.22 -11.94
CA HIS A 137 -16.97 17.93 -11.72
C HIS A 137 -17.99 17.08 -10.93
N GLY A 138 -18.08 15.79 -11.22
CA GLY A 138 -18.93 14.86 -10.45
C GLY A 138 -18.50 14.77 -8.98
N LYS A 139 -17.21 14.59 -8.71
CA LYS A 139 -16.67 14.54 -7.33
C LYS A 139 -16.93 15.85 -6.58
N LYS A 140 -16.72 16.99 -7.23
CA LYS A 140 -17.01 18.31 -6.66
C LYS A 140 -18.49 18.49 -6.30
N ASN A 141 -19.40 17.98 -7.13
CA ASN A 141 -20.84 17.99 -6.84
C ASN A 141 -21.16 17.12 -5.60
N HIS A 142 -20.57 15.94 -5.48
CA HIS A 142 -20.73 15.09 -4.30
C HIS A 142 -20.19 15.76 -3.04
N TYR A 143 -18.99 16.32 -3.09
CA TYR A 143 -18.40 17.09 -1.99
C TYR A 143 -19.29 18.27 -1.55
N ASN A 144 -19.79 19.06 -2.50
CA ASN A 144 -20.69 20.18 -2.20
C ASN A 144 -22.03 19.71 -1.60
N ALA A 145 -22.57 18.58 -2.08
CA ALA A 145 -23.79 17.99 -1.52
C ALA A 145 -23.58 17.56 -0.08
N PHE A 146 -22.47 16.87 0.22
CA PHE A 146 -22.07 16.47 1.57
C PHE A 146 -22.01 17.68 2.51
N LYS A 147 -21.28 18.73 2.14
CA LYS A 147 -21.15 19.94 2.97
C LYS A 147 -22.48 20.67 3.23
N LYS A 148 -23.41 20.58 2.28
CA LYS A 148 -24.74 21.17 2.44
C LYS A 148 -25.64 20.36 3.38
N GLU A 149 -25.53 19.02 3.32
CA GLU A 149 -26.35 18.09 4.10
C GLU A 149 -25.85 17.96 5.54
N TYR A 150 -24.51 18.00 5.72
CA TYR A 150 -23.83 17.88 7.01
C TYR A 150 -22.97 19.12 7.31
N PRO A 151 -23.55 20.29 7.54
CA PRO A 151 -22.80 21.54 7.70
C PRO A 151 -21.92 21.56 8.96
N ASP A 152 -22.30 20.76 9.97
CA ASP A 152 -21.65 20.69 11.29
C ASP A 152 -20.67 19.51 11.42
N TYR A 153 -20.30 18.86 10.30
CA TYR A 153 -19.29 17.80 10.33
C TYR A 153 -17.94 18.35 10.86
N VAL A 154 -17.22 17.52 11.58
CA VAL A 154 -15.90 17.85 12.10
C VAL A 154 -14.85 17.02 11.35
N TYR A 155 -13.83 17.68 10.79
CA TYR A 155 -12.62 17.05 10.34
C TYR A 155 -11.58 17.11 11.46
N GLU A 156 -11.03 15.97 11.83
CA GLU A 156 -10.02 15.87 12.88
C GLU A 156 -8.82 15.03 12.42
N PRO A 157 -7.59 15.37 12.84
CA PRO A 157 -6.44 14.50 12.61
C PRO A 157 -6.62 13.15 13.31
N ILE A 158 -6.11 12.08 12.67
CA ILE A 158 -5.99 10.79 13.35
C ILE A 158 -4.83 10.85 14.34
N GLY A 159 -5.09 10.43 15.56
CA GLY A 159 -4.14 10.43 16.67
C GLY A 159 -4.58 9.55 17.83
N PRO A 160 -3.81 9.54 18.95
CA PRO A 160 -4.09 8.69 20.10
C PRO A 160 -5.51 8.78 20.66
N ASP A 161 -6.13 9.95 20.52
CA ASP A 161 -7.47 10.21 21.07
C ASP A 161 -8.60 9.54 20.28
N ASN A 162 -8.33 9.13 19.01
CA ASN A 162 -9.36 8.54 18.13
C ASN A 162 -8.94 7.25 17.41
N TYR A 163 -7.77 6.65 17.73
CA TYR A 163 -7.36 5.37 17.14
C TYR A 163 -8.41 4.27 17.33
N GLU A 164 -8.91 4.11 18.54
CA GLU A 164 -9.89 3.05 18.86
C GLU A 164 -11.24 3.27 18.16
N GLU A 165 -11.65 4.52 17.98
CA GLU A 165 -12.87 4.84 17.23
C GLU A 165 -12.68 4.55 15.73
N CYS A 166 -11.51 4.86 15.17
CA CYS A 166 -11.17 4.53 13.78
C CYS A 166 -11.14 3.01 13.56
N LYS A 167 -10.56 2.24 14.50
CA LYS A 167 -10.58 0.77 14.44
C LYS A 167 -12.01 0.24 14.49
N ALA A 168 -12.80 0.69 15.45
CA ALA A 168 -14.20 0.24 15.60
C ALA A 168 -15.03 0.54 14.35
N PHE A 169 -14.84 1.72 13.73
CA PHE A 169 -15.50 2.04 12.46
C PHE A 169 -15.00 1.15 11.31
N GLY A 170 -13.70 0.89 11.24
CA GLY A 170 -13.09 -0.03 10.27
C GLY A 170 -13.64 -1.45 10.38
N ASP A 171 -13.78 -1.95 11.63
CA ASP A 171 -14.36 -3.25 11.93
C ASP A 171 -15.82 -3.34 11.46
N GLU A 172 -16.65 -2.37 11.85
CA GLU A 172 -18.05 -2.30 11.43
C GLU A 172 -18.17 -2.25 9.89
N TRP A 173 -17.30 -1.49 9.24
CA TRP A 173 -17.26 -1.38 7.78
C TRP A 173 -16.91 -2.72 7.12
N CYS A 174 -15.89 -3.42 7.62
CA CYS A 174 -15.47 -4.73 7.11
C CYS A 174 -16.53 -5.81 7.37
N GLU A 175 -17.05 -5.90 8.60
CA GLU A 175 -18.03 -6.91 9.01
C GLU A 175 -19.31 -6.88 8.15
N LYS A 176 -19.79 -5.69 7.81
CA LYS A 176 -20.97 -5.54 6.94
C LYS A 176 -20.76 -6.11 5.54
N ARG A 177 -19.50 -6.41 5.13
CA ARG A 177 -19.11 -6.83 3.79
C ARG A 177 -18.35 -8.16 3.73
N VAL A 178 -17.97 -8.74 4.86
CA VAL A 178 -17.22 -10.02 4.92
C VAL A 178 -17.91 -11.15 4.16
N GLY A 179 -19.24 -11.12 4.00
CA GLY A 179 -19.96 -12.08 3.15
C GLY A 179 -19.75 -11.91 1.65
N GLU A 180 -19.16 -10.79 1.22
CA GLU A 180 -18.91 -10.42 -0.16
C GLU A 180 -17.47 -10.77 -0.59
N ASP A 181 -16.50 -10.61 0.34
CA ASP A 181 -15.07 -10.83 0.05
C ASP A 181 -14.30 -11.18 1.33
N GLU A 182 -13.71 -12.39 1.37
CA GLU A 182 -12.88 -12.85 2.50
C GLU A 182 -11.59 -12.02 2.68
N SER A 183 -11.13 -11.31 1.65
CA SER A 183 -9.95 -10.44 1.74
C SER A 183 -10.15 -9.26 2.70
N LEU A 184 -11.41 -8.90 3.00
CA LEU A 184 -11.75 -7.85 3.96
C LEU A 184 -11.29 -8.15 5.39
N ARG A 185 -11.16 -9.43 5.76
CA ARG A 185 -10.57 -9.80 7.06
C ARG A 185 -9.09 -9.43 7.14
N CYS A 186 -8.38 -9.60 6.05
CA CYS A 186 -6.99 -9.18 5.94
C CYS A 186 -6.87 -7.66 6.02
N GLU A 187 -7.78 -6.94 5.38
CA GLU A 187 -7.81 -5.49 5.44
C GLU A 187 -8.11 -4.97 6.85
N GLN A 188 -9.03 -5.62 7.59
CA GLN A 188 -9.30 -5.31 8.98
C GLN A 188 -8.03 -5.45 9.84
N CYS A 189 -7.30 -6.57 9.72
CA CYS A 189 -6.04 -6.78 10.43
C CYS A 189 -5.00 -5.71 10.05
N ALA A 190 -4.88 -5.36 8.77
CA ALA A 190 -3.95 -4.35 8.30
C ALA A 190 -4.29 -2.94 8.83
N ILE A 191 -5.58 -2.59 8.95
CA ILE A 191 -6.04 -1.34 9.56
C ILE A 191 -5.62 -1.28 11.04
N HIS A 192 -5.86 -2.35 11.80
CA HIS A 192 -5.46 -2.44 13.20
C HIS A 192 -3.95 -2.29 13.35
N GLU A 193 -3.17 -3.08 12.61
CA GLU A 193 -1.70 -3.02 12.64
C GLU A 193 -1.17 -1.62 12.30
N ALA A 194 -1.80 -0.94 11.33
CA ALA A 194 -1.42 0.41 10.95
C ALA A 194 -1.74 1.43 12.05
N LEU A 195 -2.92 1.35 12.69
CA LEU A 195 -3.34 2.29 13.75
C LEU A 195 -2.56 2.04 15.05
N ASP A 196 -2.25 0.79 15.40
CA ASP A 196 -1.43 0.45 16.55
C ASP A 196 0.02 0.96 16.43
N ASN A 197 0.50 1.10 15.21
CA ASN A 197 1.86 1.55 14.91
C ASN A 197 1.90 2.89 14.17
N PHE A 198 0.85 3.70 14.25
CA PHE A 198 0.62 4.87 13.41
C PHE A 198 1.80 5.86 13.42
N GLU A 199 2.26 6.24 14.60
CA GLU A 199 3.39 7.14 14.77
C GLU A 199 4.72 6.50 14.35
N ALA A 200 4.94 5.23 14.75
CA ALA A 200 6.14 4.48 14.41
C ALA A 200 6.27 4.25 12.90
N LEU A 201 5.15 4.10 12.18
CA LEU A 201 5.10 4.03 10.72
C LEU A 201 5.22 5.42 10.06
N GLY A 202 5.06 6.50 10.81
CA GLY A 202 5.08 7.88 10.31
C GLY A 202 3.88 8.21 9.44
N LEU A 203 2.74 7.61 9.75
CA LEU A 203 1.47 7.83 9.06
C LEU A 203 0.89 9.21 9.37
N ARG A 204 0.08 9.69 8.46
CA ARG A 204 -0.76 10.89 8.63
C ARG A 204 -2.13 10.60 8.06
N GLY A 205 -3.15 11.10 8.73
CA GLY A 205 -4.51 10.87 8.30
C GLY A 205 -5.49 11.83 8.94
N GLY A 206 -6.73 11.72 8.51
CA GLY A 206 -7.85 12.46 9.07
C GLY A 206 -9.10 11.61 9.14
N ALA A 207 -9.97 11.95 10.08
CA ALA A 207 -11.28 11.37 10.25
C ALA A 207 -12.35 12.44 10.08
N ILE A 208 -13.53 12.02 9.66
CA ILE A 208 -14.73 12.85 9.60
C ILE A 208 -15.70 12.35 10.65
N ARG A 209 -16.10 13.26 11.54
CA ARG A 209 -17.08 13.01 12.60
C ARG A 209 -18.39 13.71 12.26
N ILE A 210 -19.51 12.98 12.38
CA ILE A 210 -20.87 13.48 12.23
C ILE A 210 -21.67 13.03 13.45
N ASP A 211 -22.38 13.94 14.10
CA ASP A 211 -23.19 13.66 15.30
C ASP A 211 -22.45 12.86 16.38
N GLY A 212 -21.17 13.18 16.57
CA GLY A 212 -20.31 12.56 17.58
C GLY A 212 -19.69 11.21 17.18
N LYS A 213 -19.96 10.66 15.99
CA LYS A 213 -19.41 9.39 15.50
C LYS A 213 -18.43 9.60 14.35
N ILE A 214 -17.39 8.79 14.28
CA ILE A 214 -16.54 8.69 13.09
C ILE A 214 -17.33 7.99 11.98
N GLU A 215 -17.48 8.67 10.86
CA GLU A 215 -18.19 8.18 9.67
C GLU A 215 -17.27 8.01 8.46
N ALA A 216 -16.05 8.52 8.56
CA ALA A 216 -14.99 8.25 7.59
C ALA A 216 -13.61 8.48 8.19
N PHE A 217 -12.63 7.76 7.69
CA PHE A 217 -11.22 8.06 7.91
C PHE A 217 -10.35 7.64 6.73
N SER A 218 -9.21 8.30 6.61
CA SER A 218 -8.19 7.92 5.66
C SER A 218 -6.80 8.23 6.19
N PHE A 219 -5.82 7.40 5.85
CA PHE A 219 -4.44 7.66 6.19
C PHE A 219 -3.48 7.16 5.13
N GLY A 220 -2.33 7.79 5.10
CA GLY A 220 -1.29 7.48 4.15
C GLY A 220 0.06 8.00 4.60
N LYS A 221 1.05 7.85 3.72
CA LYS A 221 2.42 8.27 3.99
C LYS A 221 3.12 8.74 2.72
N LYS A 222 4.04 9.65 2.88
CA LYS A 222 5.02 10.02 1.86
C LYS A 222 6.02 8.88 1.67
N ILE A 223 6.22 8.41 0.44
CA ILE A 223 7.16 7.32 0.14
C ILE A 223 8.48 7.85 -0.45
N ASN A 224 8.44 9.01 -1.09
CA ASN A 224 9.61 9.74 -1.59
C ASN A 224 9.33 11.24 -1.61
N ASP A 225 10.16 12.06 -2.24
CA ASP A 225 10.07 13.53 -2.18
C ASP A 225 8.82 14.10 -2.85
N ASP A 226 8.28 13.45 -3.87
CA ASP A 226 7.16 13.93 -4.68
C ASP A 226 5.89 13.06 -4.62
N THR A 227 5.97 11.88 -3.99
CA THR A 227 4.91 10.88 -4.02
C THR A 227 4.46 10.49 -2.60
N ALA A 228 3.15 10.44 -2.40
CA ALA A 228 2.52 9.85 -1.22
C ALA A 228 1.57 8.73 -1.61
N VAL A 229 1.47 7.72 -0.77
CA VAL A 229 0.51 6.63 -0.91
C VAL A 229 -0.60 6.80 0.12
N LEU A 230 -1.84 6.70 -0.33
CA LEU A 230 -3.00 6.52 0.53
C LEU A 230 -3.13 5.02 0.80
N HIS A 231 -2.93 4.62 2.06
CA HIS A 231 -2.93 3.21 2.43
C HIS A 231 -4.33 2.68 2.73
N VAL A 232 -5.15 3.51 3.38
CA VAL A 232 -6.52 3.17 3.78
C VAL A 232 -7.44 4.36 3.56
N GLU A 233 -8.62 4.07 3.02
CA GLU A 233 -9.74 5.00 2.93
C GLU A 233 -11.01 4.23 3.23
N LYS A 234 -11.71 4.59 4.31
CA LYS A 234 -12.98 4.02 4.73
C LYS A 234 -14.01 5.11 4.99
N ALA A 235 -15.20 4.94 4.48
CA ALA A 235 -16.30 5.87 4.74
C ALA A 235 -17.64 5.14 4.74
N ASN A 236 -18.63 5.69 5.43
CA ASN A 236 -19.99 5.19 5.44
C ASN A 236 -20.65 5.43 4.07
N PRO A 237 -20.97 4.37 3.29
CA PRO A 237 -21.53 4.53 1.95
C PRO A 237 -22.95 5.11 1.94
N ASP A 238 -23.65 5.07 3.07
CA ASP A 238 -25.01 5.61 3.20
C ASP A 238 -25.01 7.14 3.29
N ILE A 239 -23.85 7.74 3.55
CA ILE A 239 -23.65 9.19 3.62
C ILE A 239 -23.21 9.71 2.24
N ARG A 240 -24.12 10.41 1.57
CA ARG A 240 -23.85 10.91 0.23
C ARG A 240 -22.67 11.88 0.19
N GLY A 241 -21.67 11.55 -0.60
CA GLY A 241 -20.54 12.41 -0.90
C GLY A 241 -19.39 12.38 0.12
N ILE A 242 -19.45 11.53 1.14
CA ILE A 242 -18.41 11.43 2.17
C ILE A 242 -17.08 10.88 1.59
N TYR A 243 -17.11 10.11 0.51
CA TYR A 243 -15.92 9.64 -0.26
C TYR A 243 -15.36 10.70 -1.24
N ALA A 244 -15.90 11.91 -1.29
CA ALA A 244 -15.46 12.95 -2.25
C ALA A 244 -14.46 13.97 -1.60
#